data_79c62913a2aec3540c132cc05735aeee
#
_entry.id   79c62913a2aec3540c132cc05735aeee
#
_cell.length_a   1.000
_cell.length_b   1.000
_cell.length_c   1.000
_cell.angle_alpha   90.00
_cell.angle_beta   90.00
_cell.angle_gamma   90.00
#
_symmetry.space_group_name_H-M   'P 1'
#
loop_
_entity.id
_entity.type
_entity.pdbx_description
1 polymer ?
#
loop_
_entity_poly.entity_id
_entity_poly.type
_entity_poly.pdbx_seq_one_letter_code
_entity_poly.pdbx_strand_id
1 'polypeptide(L)'
;VAILAAASLARLATVPLLLAVAVLFGASRAFFSPAMSALGPMTVPRELLPRAIAWNSLAWQSAAVAGPALAGVLIGVSTGAAYTVTLGLYLAAAGSLLLIRRSARPQAQPGSRLTLVKEGLAYVWTHKVVFGAISLDLAAVILGGARALFPAFARDVLHVGPEGFGLLQAGPAIGATVVGLWLAVHPIRRRAGAITFWGVAVFGAATVVFGISRYLWLSVIVLAILGGADMLSVFVRQTLVQLMTPDAMRGRVAAVSTLFISASNELGEFESGIAARFLGAVGAAVFGGIGALVVTGAWARLFPALRRADRLE
;
A
#
# COMPACT_ATOMS: atom_id res chain seq x y z
N VAL A 1 -15.69 -10.96 -8.30
CA VAL A 1 -15.71 -11.97 -7.22
C VAL A 1 -16.71 -13.08 -7.56
N ALA A 2 -17.98 -12.77 -7.93
CA ALA A 2 -19.00 -13.79 -8.27
C ALA A 2 -18.52 -14.77 -9.37
N ILE A 3 -17.89 -14.24 -10.43
CA ILE A 3 -17.32 -15.06 -11.51
C ILE A 3 -16.24 -16.00 -10.98
N LEU A 4 -15.36 -15.53 -10.08
CA LEU A 4 -14.32 -16.36 -9.47
C LEU A 4 -14.89 -17.42 -8.53
N ALA A 5 -15.94 -17.07 -7.76
CA ALA A 5 -16.65 -18.02 -6.92
C ALA A 5 -17.28 -19.16 -7.76
N ALA A 6 -18.01 -18.78 -8.81
CA ALA A 6 -18.65 -19.75 -9.70
C ALA A 6 -17.62 -20.63 -10.43
N ALA A 7 -16.57 -20.03 -10.99
CA ALA A 7 -15.52 -20.76 -11.70
C ALA A 7 -14.73 -21.69 -10.79
N SER A 8 -14.47 -21.27 -9.54
CA SER A 8 -13.77 -22.10 -8.55
C SER A 8 -14.62 -23.28 -8.11
N LEU A 9 -15.91 -23.06 -7.82
CA LEU A 9 -16.85 -24.14 -7.46
C LEU A 9 -17.07 -25.14 -8.59
N ALA A 10 -17.14 -24.64 -9.84
CA ALA A 10 -17.27 -25.46 -11.04
C ALA A 10 -15.95 -26.09 -11.50
N ARG A 11 -14.82 -25.81 -10.87
CA ARG A 11 -13.46 -26.24 -11.29
C ARG A 11 -13.09 -25.80 -12.72
N LEU A 12 -13.64 -24.66 -13.16
CA LEU A 12 -13.43 -24.07 -14.48
C LEU A 12 -12.46 -22.86 -14.45
N ALA A 13 -11.71 -22.69 -13.37
CA ALA A 13 -10.74 -21.60 -13.22
C ALA A 13 -9.56 -21.81 -14.17
N THR A 14 -9.49 -21.03 -15.25
CA THR A 14 -8.41 -21.03 -16.23
C THR A 14 -7.57 -19.74 -16.10
N VAL A 15 -6.31 -19.79 -16.52
CA VAL A 15 -5.42 -18.62 -16.48
C VAL A 15 -5.99 -17.42 -17.26
N PRO A 16 -6.52 -17.58 -18.48
CA PRO A 16 -7.14 -16.46 -19.21
C PRO A 16 -8.33 -15.84 -18.47
N LEU A 17 -9.16 -16.67 -17.82
CA LEU A 17 -10.29 -16.18 -17.03
C LEU A 17 -9.81 -15.37 -15.81
N LEU A 18 -8.77 -15.86 -15.12
CA LEU A 18 -8.19 -15.15 -13.98
C LEU A 18 -7.62 -13.79 -14.40
N LEU A 19 -6.90 -13.73 -15.54
CA LEU A 19 -6.38 -12.48 -16.09
C LEU A 19 -7.50 -11.51 -16.47
N ALA A 20 -8.54 -11.99 -17.15
CA ALA A 20 -9.68 -11.15 -17.51
C ALA A 20 -10.38 -10.56 -16.27
N VAL A 21 -10.60 -11.38 -15.24
CA VAL A 21 -11.20 -10.91 -13.98
C VAL A 21 -10.27 -9.96 -13.24
N ALA A 22 -8.96 -10.19 -13.27
CA ALA A 22 -7.98 -9.26 -12.67
C ALA A 22 -8.03 -7.88 -13.33
N VAL A 23 -8.13 -7.80 -14.66
CA VAL A 23 -8.29 -6.54 -15.41
C VAL A 23 -9.59 -5.83 -15.01
N LEU A 24 -10.71 -6.55 -14.95
CA LEU A 24 -12.00 -5.99 -14.52
C LEU A 24 -11.97 -5.50 -13.07
N PHE A 25 -11.31 -6.24 -12.20
CA PHE A 25 -11.14 -5.88 -10.79
C PHE A 25 -10.26 -4.63 -10.64
N GLY A 26 -9.14 -4.56 -11.36
CA GLY A 26 -8.26 -3.40 -11.39
C GLY A 26 -8.98 -2.14 -11.91
N ALA A 27 -9.74 -2.25 -13.00
CA ALA A 27 -10.56 -1.17 -13.53
C ALA A 27 -11.60 -0.69 -12.51
N SER A 28 -12.32 -1.61 -11.86
CA SER A 28 -13.30 -1.28 -10.82
C SER A 28 -12.65 -0.56 -9.64
N ARG A 29 -11.47 -1.02 -9.20
CA ARG A 29 -10.72 -0.43 -8.08
C ARG A 29 -10.24 0.99 -8.39
N ALA A 30 -9.87 1.28 -9.64
CA ALA A 30 -9.45 2.61 -10.07
C ALA A 30 -10.55 3.67 -9.89
N PHE A 31 -11.82 3.29 -10.03
CA PHE A 31 -12.97 4.19 -9.79
C PHE A 31 -13.45 4.16 -8.33
N PHE A 32 -13.37 3.01 -7.67
CA PHE A 32 -13.90 2.82 -6.32
C PHE A 32 -13.13 3.66 -5.28
N SER A 33 -11.81 3.67 -5.32
CA SER A 33 -10.97 4.33 -4.30
C SER A 33 -11.21 5.85 -4.23
N PRO A 34 -11.19 6.61 -5.36
CA PRO A 34 -11.53 8.03 -5.35
C PRO A 34 -12.98 8.31 -4.93
N ALA A 35 -13.92 7.47 -5.36
CA ALA A 35 -15.33 7.62 -5.01
C ALA A 35 -15.55 7.46 -3.49
N MET A 36 -14.95 6.45 -2.86
CA MET A 36 -15.05 6.24 -1.42
C MET A 36 -14.38 7.35 -0.62
N SER A 37 -13.23 7.85 -1.06
CA SER A 37 -12.54 8.97 -0.41
C SER A 37 -13.38 10.26 -0.46
N ALA A 38 -14.14 10.48 -1.52
CA ALA A 38 -15.04 11.62 -1.65
C ALA A 38 -16.34 11.45 -0.85
N LEU A 39 -16.87 10.23 -0.77
CA LEU A 39 -18.17 9.95 -0.13
C LEU A 39 -18.12 10.19 1.39
N GLY A 40 -17.06 9.76 2.06
CA GLY A 40 -16.93 9.85 3.52
C GLY A 40 -17.21 11.26 4.08
N PRO A 41 -16.48 12.30 3.66
CA PRO A 41 -16.71 13.68 4.12
C PRO A 41 -18.07 14.25 3.76
N MET A 42 -18.74 13.73 2.72
CA MET A 42 -20.03 14.23 2.25
C MET A 42 -21.23 13.63 2.98
N THR A 43 -21.05 12.48 3.62
CA THR A 43 -22.12 11.74 4.31
C THR A 43 -22.21 12.04 5.79
N VAL A 44 -21.14 12.63 6.38
CA VAL A 44 -21.02 12.88 7.82
C VAL A 44 -21.07 14.39 8.11
N PRO A 45 -21.80 14.87 9.16
CA PRO A 45 -21.70 16.24 9.65
C PRO A 45 -20.27 16.62 10.00
N ARG A 46 -19.90 17.91 9.83
CA ARG A 46 -18.52 18.39 10.03
C ARG A 46 -18.00 18.12 11.44
N GLU A 47 -18.86 18.18 12.44
CA GLU A 47 -18.54 17.94 13.86
C GLU A 47 -18.12 16.48 14.14
N LEU A 48 -18.68 15.54 13.36
CA LEU A 48 -18.39 14.10 13.49
C LEU A 48 -17.31 13.61 12.53
N LEU A 49 -16.85 14.47 11.61
CA LEU A 49 -15.88 14.09 10.58
C LEU A 49 -14.58 13.49 11.16
N PRO A 50 -13.96 14.05 12.23
CA PRO A 50 -12.76 13.45 12.83
C PRO A 50 -13.00 12.02 13.36
N ARG A 51 -14.18 11.80 13.96
CA ARG A 51 -14.58 10.47 14.43
C ARG A 51 -14.79 9.49 13.28
N ALA A 52 -15.44 9.92 12.20
CA ALA A 52 -15.66 9.11 11.02
C ALA A 52 -14.34 8.71 10.35
N ILE A 53 -13.38 9.63 10.25
CA ILE A 53 -12.03 9.35 9.73
C ILE A 53 -11.32 8.32 10.62
N ALA A 54 -11.38 8.47 11.95
CA ALA A 54 -10.78 7.53 12.88
C ALA A 54 -11.38 6.12 12.75
N TRP A 55 -12.71 5.99 12.69
CA TRP A 55 -13.38 4.71 12.48
C TRP A 55 -13.05 4.07 11.13
N ASN A 56 -13.01 4.87 10.07
CA ASN A 56 -12.63 4.38 8.74
C ASN A 56 -11.18 3.86 8.72
N SER A 57 -10.27 4.60 9.36
CA SER A 57 -8.86 4.17 9.48
C SER A 57 -8.73 2.89 10.29
N LEU A 58 -9.46 2.76 11.40
CA LEU A 58 -9.47 1.55 12.22
C LEU A 58 -10.04 0.35 11.44
N ALA A 59 -11.15 0.54 10.73
CA ALA A 59 -11.75 -0.51 9.89
C ALA A 59 -10.79 -0.97 8.79
N TRP A 60 -10.15 -0.01 8.10
CA TRP A 60 -9.16 -0.31 7.06
C TRP A 60 -7.98 -1.12 7.62
N GLN A 61 -7.43 -0.69 8.75
CA GLN A 61 -6.29 -1.34 9.37
C GLN A 61 -6.64 -2.74 9.89
N SER A 62 -7.82 -2.88 10.53
CA SER A 62 -8.31 -4.19 10.97
C SER A 62 -8.49 -5.15 9.80
N ALA A 63 -9.04 -4.67 8.68
CA ALA A 63 -9.22 -5.47 7.47
C ALA A 63 -7.88 -5.85 6.83
N ALA A 64 -6.88 -4.95 6.85
CA ALA A 64 -5.55 -5.22 6.30
C ALA A 64 -4.79 -6.31 7.08
N VAL A 65 -5.03 -6.42 8.39
CA VAL A 65 -4.44 -7.48 9.24
C VAL A 65 -5.27 -8.76 9.18
N ALA A 66 -6.58 -8.66 9.45
CA ALA A 66 -7.45 -9.83 9.58
C ALA A 66 -7.80 -10.48 8.23
N GLY A 67 -7.89 -9.67 7.16
CA GLY A 67 -8.28 -10.17 5.83
C GLY A 67 -7.38 -11.27 5.31
N PRO A 68 -6.06 -11.07 5.19
CA PRO A 68 -5.15 -12.10 4.71
C PRO A 68 -5.11 -13.35 5.59
N ALA A 69 -5.15 -13.18 6.92
CA ALA A 69 -5.18 -14.30 7.85
C ALA A 69 -6.46 -15.16 7.68
N LEU A 70 -7.63 -14.51 7.63
CA LEU A 70 -8.91 -15.20 7.36
C LEU A 70 -8.94 -15.84 5.96
N ALA A 71 -8.41 -15.15 4.95
CA ALA A 71 -8.32 -15.70 3.61
C ALA A 71 -7.44 -16.97 3.59
N GLY A 72 -6.31 -17.00 4.31
CA GLY A 72 -5.46 -18.18 4.44
C GLY A 72 -6.21 -19.38 5.03
N VAL A 73 -6.93 -19.17 6.12
CA VAL A 73 -7.77 -20.22 6.74
C VAL A 73 -8.87 -20.70 5.81
N LEU A 74 -9.60 -19.78 5.17
CA LEU A 74 -10.69 -20.13 4.24
C LEU A 74 -10.19 -20.88 3.00
N ILE A 75 -9.03 -20.52 2.46
CA ILE A 75 -8.39 -21.23 1.34
C ILE A 75 -7.94 -22.62 1.78
N GLY A 76 -7.50 -22.77 3.03
CA GLY A 76 -7.17 -24.08 3.62
C GLY A 76 -8.39 -25.04 3.63
N VAL A 77 -9.61 -24.52 3.80
CA VAL A 77 -10.85 -25.30 3.66
C VAL A 77 -11.16 -25.56 2.18
N SER A 78 -11.34 -24.50 1.41
CA SER A 78 -11.43 -24.55 -0.06
C SER A 78 -11.35 -23.16 -0.67
N THR A 79 -10.80 -23.06 -1.88
CA THR A 79 -10.78 -21.80 -2.65
C THR A 79 -12.19 -21.28 -2.95
N GLY A 80 -13.15 -22.20 -3.19
CA GLY A 80 -14.55 -21.85 -3.39
C GLY A 80 -15.18 -21.20 -2.15
N ALA A 81 -14.90 -21.72 -0.95
CA ALA A 81 -15.37 -21.13 0.30
C ALA A 81 -14.83 -19.70 0.49
N ALA A 82 -13.54 -19.47 0.21
CA ALA A 82 -12.93 -18.14 0.30
C ALA A 82 -13.62 -17.12 -0.61
N TYR A 83 -13.88 -17.48 -1.86
CA TYR A 83 -14.58 -16.59 -2.79
C TYR A 83 -16.05 -16.38 -2.43
N THR A 84 -16.72 -17.40 -1.90
CA THR A 84 -18.14 -17.29 -1.48
C THR A 84 -18.29 -16.37 -0.28
N VAL A 85 -17.44 -16.49 0.73
CA VAL A 85 -17.42 -15.59 1.90
C VAL A 85 -17.11 -14.16 1.44
N THR A 86 -16.11 -14.01 0.58
CA THR A 86 -15.74 -12.68 0.03
C THR A 86 -16.91 -12.07 -0.74
N LEU A 87 -17.63 -12.84 -1.54
CA LEU A 87 -18.81 -12.37 -2.25
C LEU A 87 -19.89 -11.90 -1.28
N GLY A 88 -20.16 -12.66 -0.21
CA GLY A 88 -21.12 -12.29 0.84
C GLY A 88 -20.74 -10.96 1.51
N LEU A 89 -19.46 -10.74 1.82
CA LEU A 89 -18.98 -9.49 2.39
C LEU A 89 -19.13 -8.30 1.41
N TYR A 90 -18.86 -8.49 0.12
CA TYR A 90 -19.11 -7.47 -0.89
C TYR A 90 -20.59 -7.13 -1.05
N LEU A 91 -21.47 -8.13 -1.02
CA LEU A 91 -22.92 -7.91 -1.07
C LEU A 91 -23.43 -7.18 0.18
N ALA A 92 -22.92 -7.52 1.37
CA ALA A 92 -23.23 -6.83 2.61
C ALA A 92 -22.75 -5.37 2.57
N ALA A 93 -21.54 -5.11 2.06
CA ALA A 93 -21.01 -3.76 1.86
C ALA A 93 -21.87 -2.97 0.87
N ALA A 94 -22.24 -3.57 -0.27
CA ALA A 94 -23.12 -2.93 -1.25
C ALA A 94 -24.51 -2.62 -0.66
N GLY A 95 -25.09 -3.55 0.09
CA GLY A 95 -26.35 -3.34 0.82
C GLY A 95 -26.24 -2.19 1.82
N SER A 96 -25.13 -2.09 2.55
CA SER A 96 -24.88 -0.99 3.48
C SER A 96 -24.81 0.36 2.78
N LEU A 97 -24.25 0.44 1.57
CA LEU A 97 -24.22 1.66 0.78
C LEU A 97 -25.62 2.11 0.34
N LEU A 98 -26.52 1.17 0.03
CA LEU A 98 -27.91 1.47 -0.33
C LEU A 98 -28.72 2.06 0.84
N LEU A 99 -28.29 1.84 2.08
CA LEU A 99 -28.91 2.43 3.28
C LEU A 99 -28.52 3.90 3.49
N ILE A 100 -27.54 4.42 2.77
CA ILE A 100 -27.13 5.82 2.86
C ILE A 100 -28.20 6.69 2.17
N ARG A 101 -28.98 7.40 2.96
CA ARG A 101 -30.10 8.25 2.48
C ARG A 101 -29.67 9.66 2.08
N ARG A 102 -28.45 10.09 2.42
CA ARG A 102 -27.97 11.45 2.08
C ARG A 102 -27.47 11.49 0.65
N SER A 103 -28.03 12.42 -0.13
CA SER A 103 -27.53 12.72 -1.48
C SER A 103 -26.19 13.46 -1.37
N ALA A 104 -25.11 12.77 -1.66
CA ALA A 104 -23.79 13.38 -1.79
C ALA A 104 -23.70 14.02 -3.18
N ARG A 105 -23.84 15.34 -3.27
CA ARG A 105 -23.61 16.07 -4.52
C ARG A 105 -22.18 16.60 -4.51
N PRO A 106 -21.30 16.12 -5.42
CA PRO A 106 -19.95 16.66 -5.55
C PRO A 106 -20.02 18.14 -5.90
N GLN A 107 -19.36 19.01 -5.14
CA GLN A 107 -19.13 20.37 -5.59
C GLN A 107 -18.15 20.31 -6.75
N ALA A 108 -18.61 20.70 -7.94
CA ALA A 108 -17.76 20.80 -9.11
C ALA A 108 -16.71 21.88 -8.84
N GLN A 109 -15.44 21.47 -8.76
CA GLN A 109 -14.34 22.44 -8.74
C GLN A 109 -14.19 23.03 -10.15
N PRO A 110 -14.15 24.37 -10.29
CA PRO A 110 -13.91 25.00 -11.58
C PRO A 110 -12.52 24.68 -12.07
N GLY A 111 -12.40 24.17 -13.29
CA GLY A 111 -11.15 23.86 -13.97
C GLY A 111 -11.11 22.48 -14.60
N SER A 112 -10.31 22.31 -15.65
CA SER A 112 -10.06 21.02 -16.25
C SER A 112 -9.28 20.14 -15.28
N ARG A 113 -9.70 18.88 -15.08
CA ARG A 113 -9.00 17.91 -14.23
C ARG A 113 -7.53 17.74 -14.64
N LEU A 114 -7.24 17.81 -15.93
CA LEU A 114 -5.88 17.73 -16.47
C LEU A 114 -5.02 18.94 -16.06
N THR A 115 -5.60 20.14 -16.00
CA THR A 115 -4.87 21.34 -15.54
C THR A 115 -4.49 21.21 -14.08
N LEU A 116 -5.40 20.72 -13.22
CA LEU A 116 -5.15 20.52 -11.80
C LEU A 116 -4.03 19.49 -11.54
N VAL A 117 -4.01 18.41 -12.32
CA VAL A 117 -2.93 17.40 -12.25
C VAL A 117 -1.59 17.97 -12.73
N LYS A 118 -1.60 18.73 -13.84
CA LYS A 118 -0.38 19.38 -14.36
C LYS A 118 0.21 20.37 -13.36
N GLU A 119 -0.63 21.18 -12.72
CA GLU A 119 -0.18 22.12 -11.69
C GLU A 119 0.38 21.43 -10.46
N GLY A 120 -0.27 20.34 -9.99
CA GLY A 120 0.25 19.52 -8.91
C GLY A 120 1.60 18.88 -9.26
N LEU A 121 1.75 18.36 -10.48
CA LEU A 121 2.99 17.77 -10.97
C LEU A 121 4.09 18.81 -11.09
N ALA A 122 3.80 20.00 -11.66
CA ALA A 122 4.74 21.10 -11.77
C ALA A 122 5.22 21.55 -10.38
N TYR A 123 4.31 21.63 -9.41
CA TYR A 123 4.67 21.95 -8.02
C TYR A 123 5.64 20.91 -7.43
N VAL A 124 5.31 19.62 -7.55
CA VAL A 124 6.17 18.54 -7.05
C VAL A 124 7.56 18.62 -7.70
N TRP A 125 7.62 18.84 -9.01
CA TRP A 125 8.89 18.88 -9.75
C TRP A 125 9.79 20.05 -9.37
N THR A 126 9.21 21.22 -9.07
CA THR A 126 9.94 22.43 -8.68
C THR A 126 10.43 22.42 -7.24
N HIS A 127 9.78 21.65 -6.34
CA HIS A 127 10.11 21.60 -4.92
C HIS A 127 10.98 20.38 -4.58
N LYS A 128 12.31 20.58 -4.56
CA LYS A 128 13.32 19.52 -4.39
C LYS A 128 13.09 18.58 -3.20
N VAL A 129 12.58 19.08 -2.07
CA VAL A 129 12.30 18.23 -0.88
C VAL A 129 11.09 17.35 -1.12
N VAL A 130 10.01 17.92 -1.67
CA VAL A 130 8.78 17.18 -1.99
C VAL A 130 9.06 16.14 -3.08
N PHE A 131 9.76 16.55 -4.14
CA PHE A 131 10.16 15.65 -5.22
C PHE A 131 11.07 14.52 -4.71
N GLY A 132 12.08 14.87 -3.90
CA GLY A 132 13.00 13.90 -3.33
C GLY A 132 12.29 12.89 -2.42
N ALA A 133 11.31 13.32 -1.62
CA ALA A 133 10.55 12.45 -0.75
C ALA A 133 9.64 11.49 -1.52
N ILE A 134 8.92 11.98 -2.53
CA ILE A 134 8.00 11.16 -3.35
C ILE A 134 8.81 10.21 -4.25
N SER A 135 9.88 10.68 -4.89
CA SER A 135 10.69 9.87 -5.80
C SER A 135 11.55 8.82 -5.08
N LEU A 136 11.98 9.07 -3.83
CA LEU A 136 12.65 8.08 -3.01
C LEU A 136 11.74 6.87 -2.78
N ASP A 137 10.51 7.12 -2.35
CA ASP A 137 9.52 6.07 -2.12
C ASP A 137 9.17 5.32 -3.41
N LEU A 138 8.90 6.06 -4.50
CA LEU A 138 8.64 5.49 -5.80
C LEU A 138 9.74 4.51 -6.22
N ALA A 139 11.00 4.95 -6.18
CA ALA A 139 12.13 4.14 -6.62
C ALA A 139 12.39 2.95 -5.67
N ALA A 140 12.26 3.14 -4.35
CA ALA A 140 12.46 2.09 -3.37
C ALA A 140 11.37 1.00 -3.45
N VAL A 141 10.11 1.40 -3.68
CA VAL A 141 8.98 0.47 -3.79
C VAL A 141 8.99 -0.27 -5.13
N ILE A 142 9.34 0.39 -6.23
CA ILE A 142 9.48 -0.29 -7.54
C ILE A 142 10.50 -1.40 -7.46
N LEU A 143 11.65 -1.17 -6.83
CA LEU A 143 12.68 -2.20 -6.72
C LEU A 143 12.43 -3.18 -5.57
N GLY A 144 11.91 -2.70 -4.43
CA GLY A 144 11.75 -3.50 -3.20
C GLY A 144 10.40 -4.19 -3.03
N GLY A 145 9.53 -4.18 -4.02
CA GLY A 145 8.16 -4.69 -3.95
C GLY A 145 8.06 -6.21 -3.82
N ALA A 146 8.36 -6.77 -2.65
CA ALA A 146 8.39 -8.22 -2.43
C ALA A 146 7.01 -8.91 -2.36
N ARG A 147 5.89 -8.16 -2.34
CA ARG A 147 4.53 -8.73 -2.15
C ARG A 147 4.14 -9.75 -3.22
N ALA A 148 4.45 -9.48 -4.48
CA ALA A 148 4.18 -10.40 -5.58
C ALA A 148 4.90 -11.75 -5.42
N LEU A 149 5.97 -11.80 -4.62
CA LEU A 149 6.76 -13.00 -4.39
C LEU A 149 6.20 -13.89 -3.27
N PHE A 150 5.29 -13.40 -2.41
CA PHE A 150 4.79 -14.15 -1.26
C PHE A 150 4.18 -15.50 -1.61
N PRO A 151 3.38 -15.68 -2.70
CA PRO A 151 2.87 -16.99 -3.08
C PRO A 151 3.99 -17.97 -3.43
N ALA A 152 5.01 -17.53 -4.16
CA ALA A 152 6.17 -18.35 -4.51
C ALA A 152 7.01 -18.69 -3.28
N PHE A 153 7.22 -17.74 -2.37
CA PHE A 153 7.91 -17.99 -1.10
C PHE A 153 7.16 -18.99 -0.23
N ALA A 154 5.85 -18.87 -0.08
CA ALA A 154 5.05 -19.81 0.71
C ALA A 154 5.17 -21.25 0.16
N ARG A 155 5.06 -21.40 -1.16
CA ARG A 155 5.06 -22.72 -1.81
C ARG A 155 6.44 -23.31 -1.98
N ASP A 156 7.38 -22.53 -2.53
CA ASP A 156 8.63 -23.06 -3.10
C ASP A 156 9.83 -22.87 -2.15
N VAL A 157 9.74 -21.97 -1.17
CA VAL A 157 10.85 -21.64 -0.25
C VAL A 157 10.57 -22.10 1.18
N LEU A 158 9.38 -21.78 1.69
CA LEU A 158 8.99 -22.08 3.07
C LEU A 158 8.19 -23.39 3.18
N HIS A 159 7.69 -23.89 2.05
CA HIS A 159 6.85 -25.11 1.97
C HIS A 159 5.67 -25.09 2.94
N VAL A 160 4.99 -23.92 3.05
CA VAL A 160 3.85 -23.73 3.93
C VAL A 160 2.55 -23.67 3.13
N GLY A 161 1.48 -24.10 3.77
CA GLY A 161 0.14 -24.08 3.19
C GLY A 161 -0.50 -22.67 3.14
N PRO A 162 -1.80 -22.61 2.78
CA PRO A 162 -2.55 -21.36 2.68
C PRO A 162 -2.54 -20.52 3.96
N GLU A 163 -2.51 -21.16 5.12
CA GLU A 163 -2.42 -20.48 6.43
C GLU A 163 -1.09 -19.73 6.59
N GLY A 164 0.03 -20.38 6.25
CA GLY A 164 1.34 -19.75 6.24
C GLY A 164 1.43 -18.58 5.26
N PHE A 165 0.83 -18.73 4.07
CA PHE A 165 0.69 -17.63 3.11
C PHE A 165 -0.13 -16.46 3.68
N GLY A 166 -1.23 -16.75 4.38
CA GLY A 166 -2.04 -15.72 5.06
C GLY A 166 -1.24 -14.94 6.11
N LEU A 167 -0.38 -15.64 6.89
CA LEU A 167 0.51 -15.00 7.87
C LEU A 167 1.56 -14.11 7.20
N LEU A 168 2.17 -14.55 6.09
CA LEU A 168 3.10 -13.72 5.32
C LEU A 168 2.42 -12.42 4.83
N GLN A 169 1.20 -12.53 4.33
CA GLN A 169 0.43 -11.38 3.87
C GLN A 169 0.01 -10.43 5.01
N ALA A 170 -0.27 -10.97 6.21
CA ALA A 170 -0.62 -10.18 7.38
C ALA A 170 0.59 -9.47 8.02
N GLY A 171 1.80 -10.03 7.86
CA GLY A 171 3.02 -9.53 8.49
C GLY A 171 3.23 -8.02 8.32
N PRO A 172 3.29 -7.47 7.11
CA PRO A 172 3.49 -6.04 6.90
C PRO A 172 2.40 -5.17 7.55
N ALA A 173 1.14 -5.61 7.50
CA ALA A 173 0.02 -4.87 8.09
C ALA A 173 0.11 -4.83 9.63
N ILE A 174 0.56 -5.92 10.26
CA ILE A 174 0.81 -5.98 11.71
C ILE A 174 1.87 -4.95 12.09
N GLY A 175 3.01 -4.94 11.40
CA GLY A 175 4.09 -3.99 11.66
C GLY A 175 3.67 -2.54 11.45
N ALA A 176 2.98 -2.26 10.35
CA ALA A 176 2.44 -0.92 10.06
C ALA A 176 1.45 -0.47 11.16
N THR A 177 0.61 -1.38 11.66
CA THR A 177 -0.33 -1.09 12.76
C THR A 177 0.41 -0.74 14.04
N VAL A 178 1.39 -1.54 14.45
CA VAL A 178 2.16 -1.32 15.68
C VAL A 178 2.89 0.03 15.61
N VAL A 179 3.57 0.31 14.51
CA VAL A 179 4.28 1.59 14.33
C VAL A 179 3.31 2.76 14.21
N GLY A 180 2.18 2.60 13.49
CA GLY A 180 1.15 3.62 13.39
C GLY A 180 0.55 4.01 14.73
N LEU A 181 0.23 3.03 15.60
CA LEU A 181 -0.25 3.26 16.96
C LEU A 181 0.82 3.95 17.81
N TRP A 182 2.08 3.53 17.69
CA TRP A 182 3.18 4.18 18.39
C TRP A 182 3.34 5.64 17.97
N LEU A 183 3.27 5.94 16.67
CA LEU A 183 3.33 7.31 16.13
C LEU A 183 2.16 8.18 16.58
N ALA A 184 0.98 7.62 16.79
CA ALA A 184 -0.18 8.35 17.31
C ALA A 184 0.05 8.90 18.72
N VAL A 185 0.85 8.18 19.53
CA VAL A 185 1.19 8.59 20.91
C VAL A 185 2.52 9.38 20.95
N HIS A 186 3.46 9.05 20.07
CA HIS A 186 4.80 9.65 20.01
C HIS A 186 5.04 10.32 18.65
N PRO A 187 4.45 11.50 18.39
CA PRO A 187 4.60 12.17 17.10
C PRO A 187 6.05 12.60 16.87
N ILE A 188 6.56 12.33 15.66
CA ILE A 188 7.89 12.73 15.26
C ILE A 188 7.87 14.23 14.96
N ARG A 189 8.72 14.99 15.67
CA ARG A 189 8.83 16.46 15.50
C ARG A 189 10.13 16.90 14.85
N ARG A 190 11.17 16.08 14.93
CA ARG A 190 12.53 16.41 14.46
C ARG A 190 13.16 15.28 13.65
N ARG A 191 14.19 15.64 12.88
CA ARG A 191 15.00 14.71 12.04
C ARG A 191 14.16 13.95 10.99
N ALA A 192 13.15 14.61 10.45
CA ALA A 192 12.22 14.02 9.49
C ALA A 192 12.95 13.35 8.31
N GLY A 193 13.89 14.05 7.70
CA GLY A 193 14.66 13.52 6.58
C GLY A 193 15.47 12.27 6.96
N ALA A 194 16.20 12.31 8.08
CA ALA A 194 16.98 11.16 8.54
C ALA A 194 16.09 9.94 8.82
N ILE A 195 14.93 10.15 9.46
CA ILE A 195 13.98 9.09 9.77
C ILE A 195 13.41 8.47 8.49
N THR A 196 13.10 9.28 7.46
CA THR A 196 12.66 8.77 6.15
C THR A 196 13.72 7.85 5.53
N PHE A 197 14.98 8.30 5.48
CA PHE A 197 16.06 7.48 4.93
C PHE A 197 16.31 6.20 5.73
N TRP A 198 16.27 6.28 7.06
CA TRP A 198 16.39 5.08 7.91
C TRP A 198 15.21 4.13 7.72
N GLY A 199 13.99 4.65 7.58
CA GLY A 199 12.80 3.83 7.28
C GLY A 199 12.98 3.05 5.98
N VAL A 200 13.38 3.72 4.90
CA VAL A 200 13.62 3.05 3.60
C VAL A 200 14.82 2.09 3.66
N ALA A 201 15.88 2.42 4.39
CA ALA A 201 17.02 1.51 4.57
C ALA A 201 16.62 0.23 5.33
N VAL A 202 15.85 0.37 6.42
CA VAL A 202 15.31 -0.79 7.16
C VAL A 202 14.35 -1.61 6.30
N PHE A 203 13.51 -0.96 5.50
CA PHE A 203 12.65 -1.62 4.52
C PHE A 203 13.47 -2.47 3.54
N GLY A 204 14.51 -1.90 2.91
CA GLY A 204 15.38 -2.63 1.99
C GLY A 204 16.13 -3.76 2.66
N ALA A 205 16.70 -3.53 3.85
CA ALA A 205 17.41 -4.57 4.62
C ALA A 205 16.46 -5.71 5.03
N ALA A 206 15.26 -5.40 5.50
CA ALA A 206 14.24 -6.39 5.83
C ALA A 206 13.82 -7.20 4.59
N THR A 207 13.71 -6.57 3.41
CA THR A 207 13.44 -7.27 2.15
C THR A 207 14.56 -8.28 1.81
N VAL A 208 15.84 -7.92 2.01
CA VAL A 208 16.97 -8.85 1.81
C VAL A 208 16.88 -10.01 2.80
N VAL A 209 16.66 -9.74 4.09
CA VAL A 209 16.57 -10.79 5.12
C VAL A 209 15.38 -11.71 4.85
N PHE A 210 14.24 -11.16 4.43
CA PHE A 210 13.09 -11.96 3.97
C PHE A 210 13.49 -12.87 2.80
N GLY A 211 14.20 -12.33 1.81
CA GLY A 211 14.66 -13.07 0.62
C GLY A 211 15.52 -14.30 0.95
N ILE A 212 16.36 -14.23 1.99
CA ILE A 212 17.21 -15.34 2.41
C ILE A 212 16.59 -16.20 3.51
N SER A 213 15.46 -15.79 4.09
CA SER A 213 14.77 -16.52 5.16
C SER A 213 14.26 -17.89 4.68
N ARG A 214 14.39 -18.91 5.55
CA ARG A 214 13.91 -20.28 5.34
C ARG A 214 12.89 -20.71 6.40
N TYR A 215 12.55 -19.82 7.33
CA TYR A 215 11.66 -20.10 8.45
C TYR A 215 10.46 -19.16 8.42
N LEU A 216 9.25 -19.72 8.49
CA LEU A 216 8.01 -18.94 8.44
C LEU A 216 7.98 -17.81 9.48
N TRP A 217 8.29 -18.12 10.73
CA TRP A 217 8.24 -17.13 11.81
C TRP A 217 9.24 -16.00 11.63
N LEU A 218 10.45 -16.31 11.17
CA LEU A 218 11.45 -15.30 10.84
C LEU A 218 10.93 -14.41 9.70
N SER A 219 10.38 -15.01 8.66
CA SER A 219 9.81 -14.29 7.52
C SER A 219 8.67 -13.35 7.97
N VAL A 220 7.74 -13.82 8.81
CA VAL A 220 6.63 -13.01 9.32
C VAL A 220 7.14 -11.83 10.17
N ILE A 221 8.10 -12.07 11.08
CA ILE A 221 8.69 -11.02 11.92
C ILE A 221 9.40 -9.98 11.05
N VAL A 222 10.21 -10.42 10.10
CA VAL A 222 10.94 -9.52 9.20
C VAL A 222 9.99 -8.72 8.31
N LEU A 223 8.92 -9.33 7.82
CA LEU A 223 7.85 -8.63 7.09
C LEU A 223 7.08 -7.64 7.96
N ALA A 224 6.90 -7.92 9.26
CA ALA A 224 6.35 -6.96 10.20
C ALA A 224 7.31 -5.77 10.40
N ILE A 225 8.62 -6.01 10.53
CA ILE A 225 9.63 -4.94 10.58
C ILE A 225 9.59 -4.10 9.29
N LEU A 226 9.50 -4.75 8.13
CA LEU A 226 9.37 -4.10 6.83
C LEU A 226 8.15 -3.18 6.79
N GLY A 227 6.98 -3.68 7.17
CA GLY A 227 5.74 -2.89 7.19
C GLY A 227 5.77 -1.74 8.20
N GLY A 228 6.41 -1.93 9.35
CA GLY A 228 6.64 -0.87 10.34
C GLY A 228 7.57 0.22 9.81
N ALA A 229 8.65 -0.16 9.14
CA ALA A 229 9.60 0.75 8.51
C ALA A 229 8.95 1.56 7.36
N ASP A 230 8.14 0.89 6.55
CA ASP A 230 7.34 1.53 5.50
C ASP A 230 6.36 2.56 6.10
N MET A 231 5.59 2.17 7.12
CA MET A 231 4.66 3.08 7.80
C MET A 231 5.36 4.32 8.35
N LEU A 232 6.56 4.16 8.93
CA LEU A 232 7.36 5.26 9.43
C LEU A 232 7.75 6.22 8.30
N SER A 233 8.23 5.68 7.17
CA SER A 233 8.60 6.46 5.98
C SER A 233 7.39 7.18 5.38
N VAL A 234 6.26 6.48 5.23
CA VAL A 234 4.99 7.03 4.72
C VAL A 234 4.50 8.17 5.59
N PHE A 235 4.49 8.00 6.93
CA PHE A 235 4.03 9.04 7.86
C PHE A 235 4.85 10.31 7.73
N VAL A 236 6.18 10.20 7.79
CA VAL A 236 7.08 11.37 7.70
C VAL A 236 6.95 12.04 6.35
N ARG A 237 6.95 11.27 5.26
CA ARG A 237 6.81 11.78 3.90
C ARG A 237 5.49 12.52 3.70
N GLN A 238 4.37 11.93 4.11
CA GLN A 238 3.06 12.57 3.98
C GLN A 238 3.00 13.87 4.79
N THR A 239 3.56 13.88 6.00
CA THR A 239 3.61 15.07 6.83
C THR A 239 4.47 16.16 6.20
N LEU A 240 5.69 15.83 5.71
CA LEU A 240 6.55 16.77 4.99
C LEU A 240 5.86 17.36 3.77
N VAL A 241 5.24 16.52 2.94
CA VAL A 241 4.52 16.97 1.74
C VAL A 241 3.39 17.93 2.11
N GLN A 242 2.60 17.62 3.15
CA GLN A 242 1.50 18.48 3.59
C GLN A 242 1.98 19.81 4.15
N LEU A 243 3.04 19.83 4.98
CA LEU A 243 3.57 21.03 5.60
C LEU A 243 4.24 21.96 4.57
N MET A 244 4.93 21.38 3.59
CA MET A 244 5.63 22.16 2.56
C MET A 244 4.72 22.60 1.41
N THR A 245 3.46 22.17 1.38
CA THR A 245 2.52 22.48 0.31
C THR A 245 1.53 23.55 0.77
N PRO A 246 1.41 24.72 0.08
CA PRO A 246 0.41 25.73 0.38
C PRO A 246 -1.01 25.14 0.32
N ASP A 247 -1.92 25.66 1.14
CA ASP A 247 -3.31 25.15 1.27
C ASP A 247 -4.02 25.03 -0.07
N ALA A 248 -3.86 26.03 -0.95
CA ALA A 248 -4.44 26.05 -2.28
C ALA A 248 -3.96 24.90 -3.21
N MET A 249 -2.79 24.31 -2.93
CA MET A 249 -2.18 23.24 -3.73
C MET A 249 -2.26 21.87 -3.08
N ARG A 250 -2.59 21.76 -1.78
CA ARG A 250 -2.56 20.50 -1.02
C ARG A 250 -3.35 19.37 -1.71
N GLY A 251 -4.56 19.65 -2.17
CA GLY A 251 -5.38 18.63 -2.84
C GLY A 251 -4.76 18.14 -4.16
N ARG A 252 -4.12 19.03 -4.93
CA ARG A 252 -3.48 18.71 -6.21
C ARG A 252 -2.22 17.87 -6.00
N VAL A 253 -1.39 18.27 -5.05
CA VAL A 253 -0.15 17.55 -4.68
C VAL A 253 -0.48 16.20 -4.05
N ALA A 254 -1.51 16.11 -3.20
CA ALA A 254 -1.99 14.85 -2.64
C ALA A 254 -2.47 13.88 -3.72
N ALA A 255 -3.21 14.36 -4.73
CA ALA A 255 -3.65 13.53 -5.85
C ALA A 255 -2.47 12.98 -6.66
N VAL A 256 -1.46 13.83 -6.95
CA VAL A 256 -0.22 13.42 -7.61
C VAL A 256 0.53 12.39 -6.77
N SER A 257 0.70 12.64 -5.46
CA SER A 257 1.37 11.69 -4.54
C SER A 257 0.66 10.34 -4.52
N THR A 258 -0.67 10.32 -4.44
CA THR A 258 -1.46 9.07 -4.47
C THR A 258 -1.28 8.32 -5.79
N LEU A 259 -1.24 9.05 -6.92
CA LEU A 259 -0.99 8.44 -8.24
C LEU A 259 0.39 7.77 -8.29
N PHE A 260 1.43 8.45 -7.80
CA PHE A 260 2.79 7.90 -7.74
C PHE A 260 2.87 6.67 -6.83
N ILE A 261 2.24 6.71 -5.64
CA ILE A 261 2.19 5.57 -4.70
C ILE A 261 1.51 4.37 -5.34
N SER A 262 0.34 4.59 -5.97
CA SER A 262 -0.38 3.48 -6.63
C SER A 262 0.42 2.91 -7.79
N ALA A 263 0.99 3.77 -8.63
CA ALA A 263 1.80 3.33 -9.77
C ALA A 263 3.06 2.58 -9.32
N SER A 264 3.76 3.05 -8.27
CA SER A 264 4.95 2.36 -7.77
C SER A 264 4.66 0.98 -7.21
N ASN A 265 3.55 0.81 -6.50
CA ASN A 265 3.14 -0.51 -6.00
C ASN A 265 2.88 -1.50 -7.15
N GLU A 266 2.06 -1.13 -8.13
CA GLU A 266 1.71 -2.00 -9.26
C GLU A 266 2.94 -2.29 -10.15
N LEU A 267 3.79 -1.28 -10.41
CA LEU A 267 5.02 -1.47 -11.18
C LEU A 267 6.04 -2.31 -10.42
N GLY A 268 6.15 -2.15 -9.10
CA GLY A 268 7.06 -2.94 -8.27
C GLY A 268 6.63 -4.40 -8.18
N GLU A 269 5.32 -4.68 -8.07
CA GLU A 269 4.82 -6.05 -8.11
C GLU A 269 5.06 -6.70 -9.49
N PHE A 270 4.90 -5.95 -10.57
CA PHE A 270 5.19 -6.42 -11.93
C PHE A 270 6.69 -6.66 -12.14
N GLU A 271 7.55 -5.72 -11.73
CA GLU A 271 9.01 -5.86 -11.79
C GLU A 271 9.49 -7.09 -11.02
N SER A 272 9.04 -7.26 -9.77
CA SER A 272 9.38 -8.39 -8.93
C SER A 272 8.94 -9.72 -9.54
N GLY A 273 7.79 -9.75 -10.23
CA GLY A 273 7.34 -10.93 -10.98
C GLY A 273 8.27 -11.27 -12.14
N ILE A 274 8.74 -10.26 -12.88
CA ILE A 274 9.73 -10.44 -13.97
C ILE A 274 11.07 -10.89 -13.40
N ALA A 275 11.57 -10.22 -12.37
CA ALA A 275 12.82 -10.57 -11.71
C ALA A 275 12.81 -12.02 -11.20
N ALA A 276 11.69 -12.47 -10.63
CA ALA A 276 11.52 -13.85 -10.16
C ALA A 276 11.60 -14.89 -11.29
N ARG A 277 11.19 -14.53 -12.50
CA ARG A 277 11.32 -15.42 -13.66
C ARG A 277 12.80 -15.72 -14.01
N PHE A 278 13.69 -14.75 -13.82
CA PHE A 278 15.11 -14.88 -14.20
C PHE A 278 16.00 -15.26 -13.01
N LEU A 279 15.70 -14.78 -11.81
CA LEU A 279 16.52 -14.92 -10.61
C LEU A 279 15.93 -15.91 -9.59
N GLY A 280 14.72 -16.42 -9.84
CA GLY A 280 13.94 -17.12 -8.83
C GLY A 280 13.38 -16.16 -7.76
N ALA A 281 12.46 -16.66 -6.92
CA ALA A 281 11.82 -15.83 -5.90
C ALA A 281 12.81 -15.24 -4.88
N VAL A 282 13.78 -16.05 -4.44
CA VAL A 282 14.84 -15.63 -3.51
C VAL A 282 15.74 -14.55 -4.12
N GLY A 283 16.21 -14.78 -5.35
CA GLY A 283 17.07 -13.85 -6.05
C GLY A 283 16.38 -12.51 -6.30
N ALA A 284 15.09 -12.55 -6.69
CA ALA A 284 14.29 -11.34 -6.91
C ALA A 284 14.11 -10.53 -5.63
N ALA A 285 13.79 -11.16 -4.50
CA ALA A 285 13.66 -10.48 -3.22
C ALA A 285 14.97 -9.84 -2.76
N VAL A 286 16.10 -10.57 -2.88
CA VAL A 286 17.41 -10.03 -2.54
C VAL A 286 17.81 -8.89 -3.46
N PHE A 287 17.60 -9.04 -4.78
CA PHE A 287 17.86 -7.99 -5.76
C PHE A 287 17.06 -6.73 -5.44
N GLY A 288 15.75 -6.87 -5.19
CA GLY A 288 14.87 -5.77 -4.85
C GLY A 288 15.27 -5.06 -3.56
N GLY A 289 15.59 -5.82 -2.51
CA GLY A 289 16.05 -5.25 -1.24
C GLY A 289 17.38 -4.51 -1.36
N ILE A 290 18.36 -5.07 -2.10
CA ILE A 290 19.63 -4.39 -2.41
C ILE A 290 19.35 -3.12 -3.23
N GLY A 291 18.47 -3.19 -4.24
CA GLY A 291 18.06 -2.06 -5.05
C GLY A 291 17.50 -0.92 -4.20
N ALA A 292 16.60 -1.21 -3.24
CA ALA A 292 16.07 -0.23 -2.31
C ALA A 292 17.17 0.41 -1.43
N LEU A 293 18.17 -0.37 -0.98
CA LEU A 293 19.32 0.17 -0.24
C LEU A 293 20.20 1.08 -1.11
N VAL A 294 20.48 0.69 -2.34
CA VAL A 294 21.24 1.49 -3.31
C VAL A 294 20.52 2.79 -3.60
N VAL A 295 19.21 2.74 -3.86
CA VAL A 295 18.37 3.93 -4.04
C VAL A 295 18.46 4.83 -2.80
N THR A 296 18.33 4.29 -1.61
CA THR A 296 18.43 5.06 -0.36
C THR A 296 19.76 5.81 -0.28
N GLY A 297 20.88 5.13 -0.55
CA GLY A 297 22.21 5.73 -0.56
C GLY A 297 22.39 6.78 -1.66
N ALA A 298 21.86 6.53 -2.86
CA ALA A 298 21.91 7.48 -3.98
C ALA A 298 21.09 8.74 -3.68
N TRP A 299 19.86 8.61 -3.20
CA TRP A 299 18.98 9.74 -2.84
C TRP A 299 19.54 10.55 -1.67
N ALA A 300 20.19 9.91 -0.69
CA ALA A 300 20.85 10.64 0.41
C ALA A 300 21.96 11.57 -0.09
N ARG A 301 22.57 11.26 -1.26
CA ARG A 301 23.56 12.13 -1.92
C ARG A 301 22.93 13.13 -2.87
N LEU A 302 21.93 12.72 -3.66
CA LEU A 302 21.28 13.56 -4.67
C LEU A 302 20.34 14.61 -4.06
N PHE A 303 19.73 14.30 -2.89
CA PHE A 303 18.77 15.17 -2.22
C PHE A 303 19.23 15.56 -0.80
N PRO A 304 20.35 16.33 -0.66
CA PRO A 304 20.84 16.77 0.64
C PRO A 304 19.84 17.65 1.38
N ALA A 305 18.97 18.37 0.65
CA ALA A 305 17.91 19.18 1.23
C ALA A 305 16.88 18.30 1.99
N LEU A 306 16.47 17.14 1.42
CA LEU A 306 15.61 16.19 2.10
C LEU A 306 16.30 15.60 3.32
N ARG A 307 17.58 15.20 3.22
CA ARG A 307 18.32 14.64 4.34
C ARG A 307 18.45 15.62 5.51
N ARG A 308 18.55 16.93 5.23
CA ARG A 308 18.67 18.00 6.23
C ARG A 308 17.32 18.53 6.70
N ALA A 309 16.20 18.03 6.18
CA ALA A 309 14.87 18.40 6.65
C ALA A 309 14.72 17.96 8.11
N ASP A 310 14.74 18.91 9.04
CA ASP A 310 14.82 18.62 10.48
C ASP A 310 13.45 18.67 11.15
N ARG A 311 12.62 19.66 10.82
CA ARG A 311 11.37 19.94 11.55
C ARG A 311 10.14 19.53 10.74
N LEU A 312 9.18 18.95 11.46
CA LEU A 312 7.80 18.70 11.02
C LEU A 312 6.83 19.75 11.65
N GLU A 313 7.37 20.89 12.04
CA GLU A 313 6.58 22.03 12.55
C GLU A 313 6.82 23.25 11.66
#